data_a3848b7a82a70dfece5a5614e1a52904
#
_entry.id   a3848b7a82a70dfece5a5614e1a52904
#
_cell.length_a   1.000
_cell.length_b   1.000
_cell.length_c   1.000
_cell.angle_alpha   90.00
_cell.angle_beta   90.00
_cell.angle_gamma   90.00
#
_symmetry.space_group_name_H-M   'P 1'
#
loop_
_entity.id
_entity.type
_entity.pdbx_description
1 polymer ?
#
loop_
_entity_poly.entity_id
_entity_poly.type
_entity_poly.pdbx_seq_one_letter_code
_entity_poly.pdbx_strand_id
1 'polypeptide(L)'
;MRIYKNKDITTNIDTEKMSINNSDTYFYTEDKGSAALRIFINHRKTAFNLDNTNLTPVLDLFHTDGSIWLDEPLEVIMSDKGLLQYNIPDNVIAHAGLIKAKLFLRNAEQSVHVANFTFDIKDSGIEGAVEKEISVNIVDDAVKKIINEQPELFRGEKGDKLTFEDLTPEDKKELKGDKGDKGDTTLEPPKIYTRDEYNQLATKDNNTLYFISEV
;
A
#
# COMPACT_ATOMS: atom_id res chain seq x y z
N MET A 1 -18.54 -2.59 14.28
CA MET A 1 -19.59 -2.32 13.26
C MET A 1 -19.15 -1.06 12.51
N ARG A 2 -18.98 -1.12 11.19
CA ARG A 2 -18.75 0.10 10.38
C ARG A 2 -20.08 0.70 9.99
N ILE A 3 -20.22 2.02 10.17
CA ILE A 3 -21.39 2.77 9.74
C ILE A 3 -21.00 3.47 8.44
N TYR A 4 -21.76 3.23 7.37
CA TYR A 4 -21.56 3.89 6.09
C TYR A 4 -22.64 4.95 5.86
N LYS A 5 -22.18 6.12 5.38
CA LYS A 5 -23.04 7.19 4.88
C LYS A 5 -23.21 6.97 3.38
N ASN A 6 -24.13 6.08 3.01
CA ASN A 6 -24.38 5.72 1.63
C ASN A 6 -25.24 6.76 0.92
N LYS A 7 -24.88 7.09 -0.32
CA LYS A 7 -25.69 7.87 -1.25
C LYS A 7 -25.93 7.06 -2.53
N ASP A 8 -27.16 7.03 -2.98
CA ASP A 8 -27.61 6.22 -4.10
C ASP A 8 -27.63 7.01 -5.40
N ILE A 9 -27.05 6.47 -6.44
CA ILE A 9 -27.04 7.00 -7.80
C ILE A 9 -27.60 5.93 -8.72
N THR A 10 -28.59 6.28 -9.54
CA THR A 10 -29.11 5.38 -10.57
C THR A 10 -28.67 5.88 -11.93
N THR A 11 -28.08 5.01 -12.72
CA THR A 11 -27.62 5.33 -14.08
C THR A 11 -28.18 4.34 -15.10
N ASN A 12 -28.29 4.77 -16.35
CA ASN A 12 -28.65 3.91 -17.46
C ASN A 12 -27.53 3.93 -18.50
N ILE A 13 -27.15 2.74 -18.95
CA ILE A 13 -26.32 2.60 -20.15
C ILE A 13 -27.21 2.97 -21.34
N ASP A 14 -27.05 4.17 -21.86
CA ASP A 14 -27.73 4.62 -23.05
C ASP A 14 -26.67 4.85 -24.13
N THR A 15 -26.86 4.16 -25.26
CA THR A 15 -25.98 4.30 -26.43
C THR A 15 -26.21 5.59 -27.19
N GLU A 16 -27.34 6.29 -26.95
CA GLU A 16 -27.75 7.48 -27.71
C GLU A 16 -27.61 8.79 -26.93
N LYS A 17 -27.65 8.77 -25.59
CA LYS A 17 -27.58 9.98 -24.75
C LYS A 17 -26.81 9.75 -23.47
N MET A 18 -25.72 10.47 -23.31
CA MET A 18 -25.05 10.61 -21.99
C MET A 18 -25.83 11.61 -21.16
N SER A 19 -26.52 11.16 -20.12
CA SER A 19 -27.08 12.04 -19.12
C SER A 19 -26.07 12.36 -18.03
N ILE A 20 -25.81 13.64 -17.76
CA ILE A 20 -25.09 14.06 -16.56
C ILE A 20 -26.16 14.09 -15.45
N ASN A 21 -26.09 13.13 -14.54
CA ASN A 21 -26.91 13.18 -13.34
C ASN A 21 -26.21 14.11 -12.33
N ASN A 22 -26.65 15.35 -12.26
CA ASN A 22 -26.32 16.22 -11.13
C ASN A 22 -27.05 15.65 -9.92
N SER A 23 -26.34 14.94 -9.07
CA SER A 23 -26.89 14.52 -7.78
C SER A 23 -26.58 15.63 -6.77
N ASP A 24 -27.57 16.01 -5.97
CA ASP A 24 -27.38 16.83 -4.76
C ASP A 24 -26.64 16.03 -3.67
N THR A 25 -25.81 15.08 -4.10
CA THR A 25 -25.04 14.20 -3.23
C THR A 25 -23.83 14.94 -2.72
N TYR A 26 -23.71 15.00 -1.41
CA TYR A 26 -22.50 15.57 -0.78
C TYR A 26 -22.05 14.74 0.42
N PHE A 27 -20.76 14.84 0.69
CA PHE A 27 -20.07 14.32 1.88
C PHE A 27 -19.33 15.45 2.56
N TYR A 28 -18.76 15.18 3.71
CA TYR A 28 -17.87 16.10 4.40
C TYR A 28 -16.45 15.52 4.48
N THR A 29 -15.44 16.37 4.56
CA THR A 29 -14.05 15.96 4.71
C THR A 29 -13.81 15.06 5.93
N GLU A 30 -14.67 15.15 6.95
CA GLU A 30 -14.67 14.30 8.16
C GLU A 30 -15.33 12.93 7.96
N ASP A 31 -16.00 12.67 6.83
CA ASP A 31 -16.66 11.37 6.57
C ASP A 31 -15.62 10.28 6.19
N LYS A 32 -14.38 10.36 6.71
CA LYS A 32 -13.30 9.41 6.46
C LYS A 32 -13.72 7.99 6.85
N GLY A 33 -13.50 7.06 5.93
CA GLY A 33 -13.82 5.64 6.12
C GLY A 33 -15.31 5.32 6.26
N SER A 34 -16.21 6.32 6.08
CA SER A 34 -17.67 6.14 6.15
C SER A 34 -18.42 6.59 4.90
N ALA A 35 -17.81 7.43 4.07
CA ALA A 35 -18.42 7.90 2.82
C ALA A 35 -18.43 6.82 1.76
N ALA A 36 -19.62 6.55 1.19
CA ALA A 36 -19.75 5.61 0.09
C ALA A 36 -20.85 6.02 -0.90
N LEU A 37 -20.61 5.78 -2.18
CA LEU A 37 -21.59 5.91 -3.25
C LEU A 37 -22.04 4.51 -3.66
N ARG A 38 -23.35 4.30 -3.72
CA ARG A 38 -23.96 3.12 -4.34
C ARG A 38 -24.50 3.48 -5.71
N ILE A 39 -24.09 2.73 -6.72
CA ILE A 39 -24.40 3.02 -8.11
C ILE A 39 -25.19 1.84 -8.69
N PHE A 40 -26.40 2.12 -9.13
CA PHE A 40 -27.25 1.15 -9.81
C PHE A 40 -27.12 1.35 -11.32
N ILE A 41 -26.61 0.34 -12.00
CA ILE A 41 -26.47 0.34 -13.46
C ILE A 41 -27.70 -0.33 -14.06
N ASN A 42 -28.40 0.38 -14.94
CA ASN A 42 -29.49 -0.14 -15.76
C ASN A 42 -29.10 -0.15 -17.23
N HIS A 43 -29.66 -1.07 -17.97
CA HIS A 43 -29.64 -1.08 -19.43
C HIS A 43 -31.07 -1.20 -19.94
N ARG A 44 -31.53 -0.25 -20.72
CA ARG A 44 -32.91 -0.20 -21.24
C ARG A 44 -33.99 -0.33 -20.13
N LYS A 45 -33.76 0.37 -19.01
CA LYS A 45 -34.63 0.37 -17.81
C LYS A 45 -34.66 -0.95 -17.02
N THR A 46 -33.81 -1.89 -17.34
CA THR A 46 -33.66 -3.15 -16.61
C THR A 46 -32.28 -3.15 -15.92
N ALA A 47 -32.22 -3.76 -14.74
CA ALA A 47 -30.92 -3.90 -14.03
C ALA A 47 -29.88 -4.59 -14.94
N PHE A 48 -28.70 -4.02 -15.02
CA PHE A 48 -27.62 -4.58 -15.83
C PHE A 48 -26.94 -5.71 -15.05
N ASN A 49 -27.03 -6.93 -15.59
CA ASN A 49 -26.38 -8.08 -14.96
C ASN A 49 -24.90 -8.13 -15.37
N LEU A 50 -24.01 -7.88 -14.40
CA LEU A 50 -22.57 -7.91 -14.59
C LEU A 50 -22.00 -9.33 -14.76
N ASP A 51 -22.70 -10.37 -14.27
CA ASP A 51 -22.25 -11.76 -14.43
C ASP A 51 -22.22 -12.20 -15.92
N ASN A 52 -22.98 -11.51 -16.75
CA ASN A 52 -23.02 -11.77 -18.20
C ASN A 52 -21.89 -11.06 -18.97
N THR A 53 -20.94 -10.43 -18.26
CA THR A 53 -19.84 -9.68 -18.87
C THR A 53 -18.52 -10.04 -18.21
N ASN A 54 -17.43 -9.86 -18.95
CA ASN A 54 -16.06 -9.95 -18.44
C ASN A 54 -15.47 -8.54 -18.19
N LEU A 55 -16.33 -7.54 -17.99
CA LEU A 55 -15.93 -6.15 -17.80
C LEU A 55 -15.84 -5.81 -16.31
N THR A 56 -14.80 -5.09 -15.93
CA THR A 56 -14.59 -4.59 -14.57
C THR A 56 -15.06 -3.15 -14.45
N PRO A 57 -15.88 -2.81 -13.43
CA PRO A 57 -16.28 -1.45 -13.19
C PRO A 57 -15.16 -0.63 -12.56
N VAL A 58 -14.94 0.58 -13.10
CA VAL A 58 -13.94 1.54 -12.60
C VAL A 58 -14.48 2.96 -12.68
N LEU A 59 -14.01 3.86 -11.80
CA LEU A 59 -14.30 5.28 -11.81
C LEU A 59 -13.07 6.10 -12.14
N ASP A 60 -13.25 7.10 -13.01
CA ASP A 60 -12.30 8.19 -13.18
C ASP A 60 -12.89 9.44 -12.51
N LEU A 61 -12.13 10.04 -11.59
CA LEU A 61 -12.56 11.20 -10.82
C LEU A 61 -11.72 12.42 -11.20
N PHE A 62 -12.42 13.56 -11.34
CA PHE A 62 -11.81 14.84 -11.70
C PHE A 62 -12.32 15.91 -10.74
N HIS A 63 -11.43 16.40 -9.90
CA HIS A 63 -11.75 17.43 -8.92
C HIS A 63 -11.53 18.84 -9.47
N THR A 64 -12.22 19.83 -8.91
CA THR A 64 -12.12 21.24 -9.32
C THR A 64 -10.77 21.88 -9.01
N ASP A 65 -10.01 21.39 -8.04
CA ASP A 65 -8.65 21.83 -7.76
C ASP A 65 -7.61 21.33 -8.78
N GLY A 66 -8.06 20.43 -9.69
CA GLY A 66 -7.26 19.79 -10.72
C GLY A 66 -6.65 18.45 -10.29
N SER A 67 -6.99 17.92 -9.13
CA SER A 67 -6.67 16.54 -8.75
C SER A 67 -7.44 15.56 -9.62
N ILE A 68 -6.80 14.43 -9.96
CA ILE A 68 -7.35 13.41 -10.85
C ILE A 68 -7.03 12.03 -10.24
N TRP A 69 -8.04 11.19 -10.14
CA TRP A 69 -7.90 9.78 -9.77
C TRP A 69 -8.48 8.95 -10.90
N LEU A 70 -7.69 8.05 -11.48
CA LEU A 70 -8.08 7.20 -12.60
C LEU A 70 -8.13 5.74 -12.16
N ASP A 71 -9.09 5.01 -12.78
CA ASP A 71 -9.30 3.58 -12.53
C ASP A 71 -9.55 3.23 -11.06
N GLU A 72 -10.22 4.13 -10.33
CA GLU A 72 -10.65 3.86 -8.95
C GLU A 72 -11.54 2.61 -8.92
N PRO A 73 -11.23 1.61 -8.09
CA PRO A 73 -11.96 0.35 -8.08
C PRO A 73 -13.34 0.49 -7.42
N LEU A 74 -14.32 -0.21 -7.96
CA LEU A 74 -15.63 -0.36 -7.35
C LEU A 74 -15.86 -1.78 -6.85
N GLU A 75 -16.49 -1.89 -5.70
CA GLU A 75 -16.97 -3.15 -5.15
C GLU A 75 -18.29 -3.53 -5.83
N VAL A 76 -18.39 -4.77 -6.35
CA VAL A 76 -19.63 -5.32 -6.89
C VAL A 76 -20.42 -5.91 -5.73
N ILE A 77 -21.51 -5.25 -5.33
CA ILE A 77 -22.35 -5.68 -4.19
C ILE A 77 -23.38 -6.72 -4.64
N MET A 78 -24.03 -6.48 -5.77
CA MET A 78 -25.01 -7.41 -6.37
C MET A 78 -24.84 -7.37 -7.88
N SER A 79 -24.15 -8.37 -8.42
CA SER A 79 -23.82 -8.44 -9.84
C SER A 79 -25.07 -8.58 -10.73
N ASP A 80 -26.04 -9.39 -10.31
CA ASP A 80 -27.31 -9.61 -11.00
C ASP A 80 -28.23 -8.39 -11.04
N LYS A 81 -28.01 -7.43 -10.12
CA LYS A 81 -28.75 -6.17 -10.00
C LYS A 81 -28.00 -4.95 -10.49
N GLY A 82 -26.76 -5.13 -10.95
CA GLY A 82 -25.91 -4.03 -11.36
C GLY A 82 -25.60 -3.03 -10.24
N LEU A 83 -25.56 -3.51 -8.98
CA LEU A 83 -25.29 -2.68 -7.83
C LEU A 83 -23.80 -2.69 -7.51
N LEU A 84 -23.20 -1.53 -7.60
CA LEU A 84 -21.82 -1.24 -7.26
C LEU A 84 -21.74 -0.33 -6.05
N GLN A 85 -20.61 -0.39 -5.34
CA GLN A 85 -20.29 0.54 -4.28
C GLN A 85 -18.87 1.09 -4.49
N TYR A 86 -18.74 2.40 -4.39
CA TYR A 86 -17.48 3.11 -4.30
C TYR A 86 -17.31 3.63 -2.88
N ASN A 87 -16.38 3.04 -2.15
CA ASN A 87 -15.99 3.53 -0.84
C ASN A 87 -14.97 4.65 -1.08
N ILE A 88 -15.36 5.89 -0.76
CA ILE A 88 -14.50 7.06 -1.02
C ILE A 88 -13.28 6.98 -0.11
N PRO A 89 -12.07 6.87 -0.68
CA PRO A 89 -10.84 6.76 0.11
C PRO A 89 -10.46 8.09 0.77
N ASP A 90 -9.60 8.01 1.79
CA ASP A 90 -9.24 9.16 2.61
C ASP A 90 -8.51 10.25 1.82
N ASN A 91 -7.71 9.89 0.82
CA ASN A 91 -7.04 10.83 -0.06
C ASN A 91 -8.02 11.59 -0.98
N VAL A 92 -9.14 11.01 -1.36
CA VAL A 92 -10.18 11.68 -2.16
C VAL A 92 -11.05 12.55 -1.27
N ILE A 93 -11.52 12.03 -0.11
CA ILE A 93 -12.44 12.76 0.77
C ILE A 93 -11.80 14.00 1.43
N ALA A 94 -10.46 14.04 1.48
CA ALA A 94 -9.73 15.18 2.02
C ALA A 94 -9.82 16.44 1.15
N HIS A 95 -10.18 16.30 -0.14
CA HIS A 95 -10.29 17.42 -1.09
C HIS A 95 -11.72 17.97 -1.08
N ALA A 96 -11.91 19.15 -0.47
CA ALA A 96 -13.19 19.84 -0.49
C ALA A 96 -13.45 20.45 -1.87
N GLY A 97 -14.64 20.20 -2.42
CA GLY A 97 -15.09 20.74 -3.71
C GLY A 97 -15.85 19.75 -4.57
N LEU A 98 -16.17 20.16 -5.79
CA LEU A 98 -16.95 19.37 -6.73
C LEU A 98 -16.08 18.33 -7.44
N ILE A 99 -16.52 17.08 -7.42
CA ILE A 99 -15.93 15.98 -8.16
C ILE A 99 -16.84 15.59 -9.33
N LYS A 100 -16.24 15.50 -10.52
CA LYS A 100 -16.86 14.94 -11.72
C LYS A 100 -16.40 13.49 -11.84
N ALA A 101 -17.33 12.55 -11.75
CA ALA A 101 -17.07 11.13 -11.84
C ALA A 101 -17.51 10.58 -13.19
N LYS A 102 -16.69 9.70 -13.77
CA LYS A 102 -16.99 8.96 -14.99
C LYS A 102 -16.91 7.47 -14.69
N LEU A 103 -18.02 6.76 -14.88
CA LEU A 103 -18.10 5.33 -14.70
C LEU A 103 -17.81 4.61 -16.02
N PHE A 104 -16.91 3.65 -15.96
CA PHE A 104 -16.59 2.78 -17.07
C PHE A 104 -16.72 1.31 -16.68
N LEU A 105 -17.01 0.48 -17.68
CA LEU A 105 -16.83 -0.96 -17.63
C LEU A 105 -15.69 -1.31 -18.59
N ARG A 106 -14.60 -1.87 -18.09
CA ARG A 106 -13.36 -2.10 -18.86
C ARG A 106 -12.87 -3.53 -18.76
N ASN A 107 -12.21 -4.00 -19.83
CA ASN A 107 -11.28 -5.13 -19.83
C ASN A 107 -10.12 -4.80 -20.78
N ALA A 108 -9.26 -5.78 -21.07
CA ALA A 108 -8.10 -5.59 -21.93
C ALA A 108 -8.46 -5.23 -23.40
N GLU A 109 -9.66 -5.57 -23.85
CA GLU A 109 -10.10 -5.44 -25.25
C GLU A 109 -11.12 -4.32 -25.45
N GLN A 110 -11.87 -3.98 -24.41
CA GLN A 110 -13.04 -3.10 -24.51
C GLN A 110 -13.15 -2.15 -23.33
N SER A 111 -13.59 -0.92 -23.63
CA SER A 111 -13.98 0.06 -22.62
C SER A 111 -15.34 0.64 -22.97
N VAL A 112 -16.28 0.54 -22.06
CA VAL A 112 -17.64 1.06 -22.20
C VAL A 112 -17.86 2.19 -21.22
N HIS A 113 -18.13 3.39 -21.71
CA HIS A 113 -18.51 4.51 -20.87
C HIS A 113 -19.98 4.37 -20.46
N VAL A 114 -20.23 4.25 -19.16
CA VAL A 114 -21.56 3.97 -18.62
C VAL A 114 -22.30 5.23 -18.23
N ALA A 115 -21.64 6.12 -17.47
CA ALA A 115 -22.27 7.31 -16.93
C ALA A 115 -21.29 8.41 -16.55
N ASN A 116 -21.80 9.65 -16.53
CA ASN A 116 -21.19 10.79 -15.87
C ASN A 116 -22.11 11.26 -14.74
N PHE A 117 -21.52 11.54 -13.58
CA PHE A 117 -22.24 12.16 -12.48
C PHE A 117 -21.31 13.07 -11.67
N THR A 118 -21.86 13.82 -10.75
CA THR A 118 -21.12 14.70 -9.87
C THR A 118 -21.51 14.45 -8.42
N PHE A 119 -20.57 14.65 -7.51
CA PHE A 119 -20.84 14.76 -6.09
C PHE A 119 -19.93 15.84 -5.49
N ASP A 120 -20.29 16.34 -4.34
CA ASP A 120 -19.58 17.43 -3.68
C ASP A 120 -18.98 16.95 -2.36
N ILE A 121 -17.78 17.42 -2.03
CA ILE A 121 -17.17 17.23 -0.71
C ILE A 121 -17.12 18.60 -0.05
N LYS A 122 -17.86 18.75 1.03
CA LYS A 122 -17.92 19.99 1.81
C LYS A 122 -16.84 19.97 2.88
N ASP A 123 -16.19 21.11 3.03
CA ASP A 123 -15.26 21.30 4.14
C ASP A 123 -16.04 21.24 5.46
N SER A 124 -15.58 20.41 6.40
CA SER A 124 -16.13 20.34 7.77
C SER A 124 -15.44 21.30 8.75
N GLY A 125 -14.60 22.21 8.24
CA GLY A 125 -13.90 23.20 9.04
C GLY A 125 -12.55 22.71 9.58
N ILE A 126 -11.99 21.65 8.99
CA ILE A 126 -10.61 21.26 9.28
C ILE A 126 -9.69 22.22 8.52
N GLU A 127 -8.93 22.99 9.25
CA GLU A 127 -7.89 23.86 8.68
C GLU A 127 -6.76 22.99 8.11
N GLY A 128 -6.65 22.93 6.80
CA GLY A 128 -5.55 22.31 6.10
C GLY A 128 -5.78 22.32 4.60
N ALA A 129 -5.05 23.13 3.86
CA ALA A 129 -5.05 23.05 2.40
C ALA A 129 -4.44 21.71 1.98
N VAL A 130 -5.24 20.86 1.34
CA VAL A 130 -4.75 19.65 0.70
C VAL A 130 -4.14 20.06 -0.64
N GLU A 131 -2.88 19.70 -0.86
CA GLU A 131 -2.22 19.93 -2.13
C GLU A 131 -2.85 19.08 -3.24
N LYS A 132 -2.73 19.58 -4.48
CA LYS A 132 -3.21 18.87 -5.66
C LYS A 132 -2.61 17.48 -5.76
N GLU A 133 -3.46 16.47 -5.94
CA GLU A 133 -3.06 15.08 -6.10
C GLU A 133 -3.43 14.55 -7.49
N ILE A 134 -2.54 13.76 -8.07
CA ILE A 134 -2.81 12.97 -9.27
C ILE A 134 -2.43 11.53 -8.94
N SER A 135 -3.45 10.66 -8.86
CA SER A 135 -3.27 9.22 -8.65
C SER A 135 -3.68 8.48 -9.93
N VAL A 136 -2.78 7.66 -10.43
CA VAL A 136 -2.96 6.91 -11.68
C VAL A 136 -2.69 5.44 -11.41
N ASN A 137 -3.74 4.69 -11.05
CA ASN A 137 -3.62 3.26 -10.76
C ASN A 137 -3.19 2.44 -11.98
N ILE A 138 -3.40 2.97 -13.20
CA ILE A 138 -2.95 2.36 -14.46
C ILE A 138 -1.43 2.08 -14.46
N VAL A 139 -0.65 2.98 -13.85
CA VAL A 139 0.81 2.83 -13.82
C VAL A 139 1.20 1.61 -12.98
N ASP A 140 0.56 1.43 -11.83
CA ASP A 140 0.82 0.30 -10.95
C ASP A 140 0.43 -1.03 -11.61
N ASP A 141 -0.70 -1.07 -12.29
CA ASP A 141 -1.16 -2.26 -12.99
C ASP A 141 -0.30 -2.55 -14.23
N ALA A 142 0.12 -1.52 -14.97
CA ALA A 142 1.05 -1.68 -16.08
C ALA A 142 2.43 -2.17 -15.60
N VAL A 143 2.95 -1.61 -14.53
CA VAL A 143 4.23 -2.05 -13.92
C VAL A 143 4.12 -3.48 -13.42
N LYS A 144 3.07 -3.85 -12.69
CA LYS A 144 2.82 -5.22 -12.23
C LYS A 144 2.70 -6.19 -13.40
N LYS A 145 1.99 -5.78 -14.47
CA LYS A 145 1.84 -6.60 -15.68
C LYS A 145 3.19 -6.83 -16.36
N ILE A 146 4.00 -5.79 -16.54
CA ILE A 146 5.33 -5.90 -17.16
C ILE A 146 6.25 -6.76 -16.29
N ILE A 147 6.23 -6.58 -14.94
CA ILE A 147 7.02 -7.41 -14.03
C ILE A 147 6.62 -8.89 -14.11
N ASN A 148 5.31 -9.18 -14.24
CA ASN A 148 4.80 -10.54 -14.30
C ASN A 148 4.99 -11.20 -15.68
N GLU A 149 4.82 -10.44 -16.76
CA GLU A 149 4.91 -10.95 -18.13
C GLU A 149 6.36 -11.02 -18.67
N GLN A 150 7.23 -10.13 -18.18
CA GLN A 150 8.62 -10.03 -18.62
C GLN A 150 9.58 -9.84 -17.43
N PRO A 151 9.63 -10.77 -16.50
CA PRO A 151 10.50 -10.68 -15.31
C PRO A 151 11.99 -10.59 -15.67
N GLU A 152 12.36 -11.05 -16.85
CA GLU A 152 13.74 -11.02 -17.32
C GLU A 152 14.26 -9.59 -17.60
N LEU A 153 13.36 -8.63 -17.91
CA LEU A 153 13.74 -7.22 -18.09
C LEU A 153 14.21 -6.55 -16.80
N PHE A 154 13.79 -7.08 -15.64
CA PHE A 154 14.14 -6.58 -14.30
C PHE A 154 15.21 -7.43 -13.62
N ARG A 155 15.62 -8.55 -14.22
CA ARG A 155 16.82 -9.27 -13.82
C ARG A 155 18.00 -8.55 -14.42
N GLY A 156 18.75 -7.83 -13.62
CA GLY A 156 20.11 -7.46 -13.99
C GLY A 156 20.89 -8.73 -14.40
N GLU A 157 21.77 -8.60 -15.36
CA GLU A 157 22.72 -9.67 -15.68
C GLU A 157 23.33 -10.16 -14.37
N LYS A 158 23.37 -11.49 -14.21
CA LYS A 158 24.00 -12.09 -13.05
C LYS A 158 25.46 -11.61 -13.05
N GLY A 159 25.81 -10.72 -12.13
CA GLY A 159 27.15 -10.25 -11.98
C GLY A 159 28.10 -11.45 -11.97
N ASP A 160 29.21 -11.32 -12.68
CA ASP A 160 30.25 -12.34 -12.69
C ASP A 160 30.59 -12.73 -11.24
N LYS A 161 30.76 -14.02 -11.00
CA LYS A 161 31.19 -14.47 -9.68
C LYS A 161 32.53 -13.81 -9.39
N LEU A 162 32.54 -12.83 -8.52
CA LEU A 162 33.79 -12.30 -7.96
C LEU A 162 34.50 -13.47 -7.26
N THR A 163 35.62 -13.86 -7.82
CA THR A 163 36.53 -14.81 -7.19
C THR A 163 37.58 -14.04 -6.38
N PHE A 164 38.22 -14.68 -5.42
CA PHE A 164 39.27 -14.05 -4.62
C PHE A 164 40.43 -13.55 -5.49
N GLU A 165 40.56 -14.06 -6.70
CA GLU A 165 41.62 -13.69 -7.68
C GLU A 165 41.29 -12.35 -8.36
N ASP A 166 40.00 -12.00 -8.49
CA ASP A 166 39.54 -10.76 -9.13
C ASP A 166 39.69 -9.54 -8.20
N LEU A 167 39.99 -9.75 -6.93
CA LEU A 167 40.20 -8.70 -5.93
C LEU A 167 41.59 -8.08 -6.05
N THR A 168 41.64 -6.75 -6.09
CA THR A 168 42.90 -6.01 -6.04
C THR A 168 43.63 -6.24 -4.69
N PRO A 169 44.92 -5.97 -4.61
CA PRO A 169 45.66 -6.05 -3.35
C PRO A 169 45.09 -5.14 -2.24
N GLU A 170 44.48 -4.01 -2.65
CA GLU A 170 43.79 -3.05 -1.77
C GLU A 170 42.53 -3.66 -1.23
N ASP A 171 41.69 -4.25 -2.09
CA ASP A 171 40.44 -4.91 -1.70
C ASP A 171 40.69 -6.09 -0.77
N LYS A 172 41.75 -6.87 -1.07
CA LYS A 172 42.19 -7.97 -0.19
C LYS A 172 42.67 -7.51 1.18
N LYS A 173 43.17 -6.27 1.29
CA LYS A 173 43.59 -5.67 2.54
C LYS A 173 42.41 -5.14 3.36
N GLU A 174 41.40 -4.58 2.68
CA GLU A 174 40.18 -4.12 3.33
C GLU A 174 39.29 -5.29 3.82
N LEU A 175 39.23 -6.39 3.06
CA LEU A 175 38.54 -7.62 3.47
C LEU A 175 39.24 -8.38 4.61
N LYS A 176 40.56 -8.13 4.85
CA LYS A 176 41.19 -8.49 6.07
C LYS A 176 40.77 -7.50 7.15
N GLY A 177 39.71 -7.81 7.86
CA GLY A 177 39.37 -7.06 9.07
C GLY A 177 40.61 -6.88 9.93
N ASP A 178 40.71 -5.74 10.60
CA ASP A 178 41.77 -5.47 11.56
C ASP A 178 41.87 -6.67 12.49
N LYS A 179 43.13 -7.06 12.74
CA LYS A 179 43.43 -8.11 13.71
C LYS A 179 42.77 -7.69 15.01
N GLY A 180 41.72 -8.41 15.41
CA GLY A 180 41.05 -8.12 16.67
C GLY A 180 42.05 -7.84 17.76
N ASP A 181 41.83 -6.80 18.52
CA ASP A 181 42.66 -6.44 19.65
C ASP A 181 42.91 -7.69 20.46
N LYS A 182 44.18 -7.86 20.85
CA LYS A 182 44.57 -8.94 21.71
C LYS A 182 43.68 -8.83 22.94
N GLY A 183 42.74 -9.76 23.09
CA GLY A 183 41.82 -9.72 24.21
C GLY A 183 42.62 -9.46 25.47
N ASP A 184 42.24 -8.44 26.19
CA ASP A 184 42.85 -8.04 27.46
C ASP A 184 42.46 -9.10 28.50
N THR A 185 43.07 -10.27 28.33
CA THR A 185 42.96 -11.33 29.32
C THR A 185 43.95 -11.01 30.45
N THR A 186 43.55 -10.05 31.25
CA THR A 186 44.10 -9.87 32.59
C THR A 186 43.54 -10.90 33.59
N LEU A 187 43.25 -12.11 33.09
CA LEU A 187 42.98 -13.21 33.99
C LEU A 187 44.32 -13.65 34.62
N GLU A 188 44.44 -13.46 35.89
CA GLU A 188 45.53 -14.04 36.64
C GLU A 188 45.51 -15.57 36.51
N PRO A 189 46.67 -16.23 36.63
CA PRO A 189 46.71 -17.68 36.62
C PRO A 189 45.75 -18.28 37.62
N PRO A 190 45.01 -19.34 37.25
CA PRO A 190 43.99 -19.93 38.10
C PRO A 190 44.62 -20.40 39.41
N LYS A 191 43.95 -20.15 40.51
CA LYS A 191 44.38 -20.53 41.87
C LYS A 191 43.52 -21.72 42.36
N ILE A 192 44.16 -22.67 42.94
CA ILE A 192 43.49 -23.87 43.47
C ILE A 192 43.47 -23.77 44.99
N TYR A 193 42.29 -23.94 45.58
CA TYR A 193 42.05 -23.87 47.00
C TYR A 193 41.15 -25.05 47.43
N THR A 194 41.24 -25.43 48.68
CA THR A 194 40.19 -26.23 49.31
C THR A 194 38.97 -25.32 49.59
N ARG A 195 37.78 -25.90 49.81
CA ARG A 195 36.58 -25.14 50.10
C ARG A 195 36.74 -24.23 51.34
N ASP A 196 37.41 -24.71 52.37
CA ASP A 196 37.62 -23.94 53.59
C ASP A 196 38.58 -22.77 53.38
N GLU A 197 39.65 -22.97 52.66
CA GLU A 197 40.63 -21.92 52.31
C GLU A 197 39.95 -20.85 51.43
N TYR A 198 39.12 -21.25 50.46
CA TYR A 198 38.39 -20.31 49.62
C TYR A 198 37.41 -19.44 50.44
N ASN A 199 36.72 -20.05 51.40
CA ASN A 199 35.79 -19.35 52.26
C ASN A 199 36.48 -18.35 53.21
N GLN A 200 37.73 -18.57 53.53
CA GLN A 200 38.55 -17.73 54.43
C GLN A 200 39.24 -16.58 53.68
N LEU A 201 39.15 -16.51 52.33
CA LEU A 201 39.72 -15.40 51.58
C LEU A 201 39.03 -14.09 51.94
N ALA A 202 39.78 -13.13 52.47
CA ALA A 202 39.28 -11.82 52.87
C ALA A 202 38.77 -11.00 51.69
N THR A 203 39.35 -11.18 50.52
CA THR A 203 38.91 -10.56 49.24
C THR A 203 39.04 -11.58 48.10
N LYS A 204 38.07 -11.60 47.22
CA LYS A 204 38.07 -12.41 46.01
C LYS A 204 38.18 -11.49 44.80
N ASP A 205 39.22 -11.73 44.00
CA ASP A 205 39.44 -10.93 42.79
C ASP A 205 38.54 -11.43 41.66
N ASN A 206 37.83 -10.51 40.99
CA ASN A 206 36.93 -10.83 39.90
C ASN A 206 37.64 -11.28 38.61
N ASN A 207 38.95 -11.04 38.51
CA ASN A 207 39.77 -11.42 37.36
C ASN A 207 40.54 -12.72 37.56
N THR A 208 40.31 -13.41 38.70
CA THR A 208 41.00 -14.67 39.03
C THR A 208 40.01 -15.85 39.00
N LEU A 209 40.36 -16.92 38.30
CA LEU A 209 39.64 -18.18 38.33
C LEU A 209 40.07 -18.98 39.56
N TYR A 210 39.12 -19.31 40.44
CA TYR A 210 39.35 -20.12 41.62
C TYR A 210 38.84 -21.55 41.38
N PHE A 211 39.69 -22.55 41.43
CA PHE A 211 39.32 -23.94 41.42
C PHE A 211 39.25 -24.45 42.86
N ILE A 212 38.16 -25.08 43.22
CA ILE A 212 37.98 -25.68 44.55
C ILE A 212 38.17 -27.18 44.42
N SER A 213 39.18 -27.70 45.06
CA SER A 213 39.40 -29.14 45.15
C SER A 213 38.51 -29.72 46.24
N GLU A 214 37.77 -30.74 45.93
CA GLU A 214 37.10 -31.58 46.94
C GLU A 214 38.10 -32.65 47.40
N VAL A 215 38.60 -32.51 48.61
CA VAL A 215 39.38 -33.54 49.29
C VAL A 215 38.50 -34.24 50.30
#